data_4355c78e7dd199994637fe00003b0dfd
#
_entry.id   4355c78e7dd199994637fe00003b0dfd
#
_cell.length_a   1.000
_cell.length_b   1.000
_cell.length_c   1.000
_cell.angle_alpha   90.00
_cell.angle_beta   90.00
_cell.angle_gamma   90.00
#
_symmetry.space_group_name_H-M   'P 1'
#
loop_
_entity.id
_entity.type
_entity.pdbx_description
1 polymer ?
#
loop_
_entity_poly.entity_id
_entity_poly.type
_entity_poly.pdbx_seq_one_letter_code
_entity_poly.pdbx_strand_id
1 'polypeptide(L)'
;SAEKRQQMAAQAHSPIATLADSANSAENAAGILDTYVKEGSTQNFSHDERLWISNTNYYGNRLTYLKVVDLPRLGANHFITSAKLCVRNVYAPTADTAIMCKEVMEDWDPETITYDHQPDVSGVYQDYCRVLKNQYSWKEFDVTSLARKWYLGENHGVQLSAPKSESSFSQLHSSETANQPYFVLEYASLAGLESYLTYDHQSAGLAGTGSVSLVNGNLIFAHADTAMNGNRLPVSVTHYYNSCDSDKDEFGMGYGWRTSLHQTLHKVLYNGEVEFVYTDGDGTEHFFKKNKDNQKKYYDQSGLSLTLEVGDENITITDKGDNVMTFPLVSDTPTEDAPETGKVLIQKIQDAVGNEVTVTAVADSPLKIASVTDG
;
A
#
# COMPACT_ATOMS: atom_id res chain seq x y z
N SER A 1 21.19 -17.53 7.41
CA SER A 1 22.15 -16.44 7.68
C SER A 1 21.41 -15.11 7.72
N ALA A 2 21.95 -14.09 8.38
CA ALA A 2 21.34 -12.76 8.49
C ALA A 2 21.06 -12.14 7.11
N GLU A 3 21.92 -12.36 6.13
CA GLU A 3 21.72 -11.92 4.74
C GLU A 3 20.50 -12.57 4.07
N LYS A 4 20.25 -13.85 4.35
CA LYS A 4 19.07 -14.55 3.81
C LYS A 4 17.76 -14.03 4.45
N ARG A 5 17.82 -13.62 5.74
CA ARG A 5 16.70 -12.97 6.43
C ARG A 5 16.46 -11.53 5.93
N GLN A 6 17.54 -10.79 5.62
CA GLN A 6 17.41 -9.47 5.01
C GLN A 6 16.89 -9.54 3.57
N GLN A 7 17.32 -10.53 2.78
CA GLN A 7 16.78 -10.75 1.43
C GLN A 7 15.31 -11.22 1.45
N MET A 8 14.93 -12.06 2.42
CA MET A 8 13.53 -12.47 2.60
C MET A 8 12.67 -11.30 3.12
N ALA A 9 13.17 -10.46 4.03
CA ALA A 9 12.47 -9.26 4.47
C ALA A 9 12.33 -8.22 3.34
N ALA A 10 13.32 -8.08 2.46
CA ALA A 10 13.25 -7.21 1.28
C ALA A 10 12.30 -7.75 0.18
N GLN A 11 12.02 -9.05 0.16
CA GLN A 11 11.07 -9.67 -0.78
C GLN A 11 9.63 -9.70 -0.27
N ALA A 12 9.42 -9.48 1.03
CA ALA A 12 8.12 -9.56 1.69
C ALA A 12 7.41 -8.21 1.85
N HIS A 13 8.02 -7.12 1.41
CA HIS A 13 7.36 -5.83 1.38
C HIS A 13 6.44 -5.77 0.17
N SER A 14 5.18 -5.46 0.42
CA SER A 14 4.25 -5.08 -0.65
C SER A 14 4.89 -3.98 -1.48
N PRO A 15 4.81 -4.06 -2.80
CA PRO A 15 5.50 -3.10 -3.64
C PRO A 15 5.05 -1.69 -3.31
N ILE A 16 6.01 -0.84 -3.39
CA ILE A 16 5.92 0.59 -3.21
C ILE A 16 4.84 1.11 -4.16
N ALA A 17 3.75 1.61 -3.61
CA ALA A 17 2.84 2.44 -4.38
C ALA A 17 3.55 3.78 -4.60
N THR A 18 4.17 3.95 -5.77
CA THR A 18 4.70 5.24 -6.19
C THR A 18 3.62 5.98 -6.96
N LEU A 19 3.23 7.14 -6.49
CA LEU A 19 2.37 8.06 -7.26
C LEU A 19 3.07 8.59 -8.54
N ALA A 20 4.34 8.24 -8.75
CA ALA A 20 5.17 8.74 -9.84
C ALA A 20 4.95 8.08 -11.21
N ASP A 21 4.04 7.12 -11.36
CA ASP A 21 3.91 6.37 -12.61
C ASP A 21 2.88 6.97 -13.61
N SER A 22 2.41 8.19 -13.38
CA SER A 22 1.61 8.94 -14.35
C SER A 22 2.43 9.93 -15.19
N ALA A 23 3.68 9.60 -15.50
CA ALA A 23 4.58 10.45 -16.30
C ALA A 23 4.20 10.51 -17.78
N ASN A 24 2.91 10.72 -18.13
CA ASN A 24 2.52 11.01 -19.53
C ASN A 24 1.21 11.78 -19.71
N SER A 25 0.81 12.63 -18.77
CA SER A 25 -0.11 13.72 -19.10
C SER A 25 0.14 14.93 -18.21
N ALA A 26 0.40 16.06 -18.82
CA ALA A 26 0.69 17.34 -18.18
C ALA A 26 -0.53 17.98 -17.45
N GLU A 27 -1.61 17.21 -17.20
CA GLU A 27 -2.84 17.73 -16.61
C GLU A 27 -3.28 17.06 -15.30
N ASN A 28 -2.57 15.99 -14.84
CA ASN A 28 -2.83 15.40 -13.54
C ASN A 28 -1.51 14.98 -12.90
N ALA A 29 -0.82 15.93 -12.31
CA ALA A 29 0.20 15.65 -11.32
C ALA A 29 -0.50 15.00 -10.11
N ALA A 30 -0.63 13.68 -10.16
CA ALA A 30 -1.39 12.93 -9.23
C ALA A 30 -0.89 13.19 -7.81
N GLY A 31 -1.72 13.75 -6.98
CA GLY A 31 -1.74 13.47 -5.58
C GLY A 31 -0.84 14.29 -4.68
N ILE A 32 -0.08 15.27 -5.14
CA ILE A 32 0.64 16.20 -4.25
C ILE A 32 0.31 17.64 -4.59
N LEU A 33 -0.34 18.33 -3.64
CA LEU A 33 -0.46 19.77 -3.69
C LEU A 33 0.82 20.38 -3.11
N ASP A 34 1.34 21.39 -3.78
CA ASP A 34 2.50 22.11 -3.30
C ASP A 34 2.44 23.62 -3.59
N THR A 35 3.16 24.38 -2.80
CA THR A 35 3.38 25.81 -2.97
C THR A 35 4.52 26.26 -2.07
N TYR A 36 4.93 27.53 -2.20
CA TYR A 36 5.77 28.16 -1.18
C TYR A 36 5.23 29.54 -0.82
N VAL A 37 5.61 30.00 0.35
CA VAL A 37 5.32 31.36 0.81
C VAL A 37 6.61 32.15 0.99
N LYS A 38 6.55 33.46 0.78
CA LYS A 38 7.69 34.38 0.86
C LYS A 38 7.39 35.50 1.83
N GLU A 39 8.30 35.74 2.77
CA GLU A 39 8.22 36.86 3.71
C GLU A 39 8.02 38.19 3.02
N GLY A 40 7.06 38.97 3.51
CA GLY A 40 6.71 40.27 2.96
C GLY A 40 6.03 40.24 1.58
N SER A 41 5.50 39.08 1.16
CA SER A 41 4.74 38.91 -0.08
C SER A 41 3.34 38.38 0.22
N THR A 42 2.35 38.97 -0.44
CA THR A 42 0.97 38.47 -0.50
C THR A 42 0.68 37.68 -1.79
N GLN A 43 1.70 37.48 -2.64
CA GLN A 43 1.58 36.72 -3.87
C GLN A 43 1.45 35.22 -3.56
N ASN A 44 0.60 34.54 -4.33
CA ASN A 44 0.50 33.10 -4.36
C ASN A 44 1.51 32.51 -5.36
N PHE A 45 2.02 31.32 -5.05
CA PHE A 45 3.06 30.62 -5.82
C PHE A 45 2.70 29.15 -6.13
N SER A 46 1.41 28.80 -6.10
CA SER A 46 0.93 27.42 -6.33
C SER A 46 1.26 26.85 -7.71
N HIS A 47 1.47 27.71 -8.71
CA HIS A 47 1.79 27.30 -10.10
C HIS A 47 3.24 27.54 -10.48
N ASP A 48 4.12 27.80 -9.51
CA ASP A 48 5.54 27.96 -9.79
C ASP A 48 6.20 26.60 -10.03
N GLU A 49 7.01 26.48 -11.09
CA GLU A 49 7.80 25.28 -11.38
C GLU A 49 8.87 24.96 -10.29
N ARG A 50 9.03 25.85 -9.33
CA ARG A 50 10.07 25.77 -8.30
C ARG A 50 9.52 26.05 -6.92
N LEU A 51 9.81 25.18 -6.01
CA LEU A 51 9.57 25.38 -4.59
C LEU A 51 10.82 25.97 -3.93
N TRP A 52 10.66 27.03 -3.16
CA TRP A 52 11.76 27.77 -2.59
C TRP A 52 11.83 27.60 -1.08
N ILE A 53 13.03 27.31 -0.61
CA ILE A 53 13.36 27.23 0.81
C ILE A 53 14.54 28.16 1.08
N SER A 54 14.38 29.13 1.95
CA SER A 54 15.45 30.09 2.27
C SER A 54 15.24 30.74 3.64
N ASN A 55 16.35 31.03 4.31
CA ASN A 55 16.43 31.96 5.43
C ASN A 55 17.61 32.95 5.26
N THR A 56 18.06 33.15 4.02
CA THR A 56 19.18 34.05 3.72
C THR A 56 18.73 35.50 3.67
N ASN A 57 19.61 36.43 4.03
CA ASN A 57 19.34 37.87 3.92
C ASN A 57 19.04 38.31 2.48
N TYR A 58 19.58 37.61 1.48
CA TYR A 58 19.40 37.96 0.07
C TYR A 58 18.05 37.54 -0.49
N TYR A 59 17.60 36.32 -0.17
CA TYR A 59 16.34 35.77 -0.69
C TYR A 59 15.16 35.98 0.29
N GLY A 60 15.42 36.37 1.54
CA GLY A 60 14.43 36.40 2.62
C GLY A 60 13.98 35.04 3.07
N ASN A 61 13.06 34.98 4.01
CA ASN A 61 12.46 33.72 4.46
C ASN A 61 11.49 33.21 3.41
N ARG A 62 11.64 31.92 3.06
CA ARG A 62 10.73 31.18 2.19
C ARG A 62 10.52 29.79 2.74
N LEU A 63 9.26 29.38 2.77
CA LEU A 63 8.80 28.13 3.35
C LEU A 63 7.99 27.39 2.30
N THR A 64 8.26 26.13 2.08
CA THR A 64 7.56 25.27 1.11
C THR A 64 6.58 24.37 1.84
N TYR A 65 5.40 24.18 1.27
CA TYR A 65 4.34 23.31 1.78
C TYR A 65 4.03 22.24 0.74
N LEU A 66 3.85 20.98 1.22
CA LEU A 66 3.45 19.84 0.39
C LEU A 66 2.39 19.04 1.14
N LYS A 67 1.35 18.62 0.43
CA LYS A 67 0.28 17.75 0.96
C LYS A 67 -0.01 16.63 -0.03
N VAL A 68 0.10 15.37 0.41
CA VAL A 68 -0.26 14.20 -0.39
C VAL A 68 -1.78 14.05 -0.32
N VAL A 69 -2.50 14.31 -1.42
CA VAL A 69 -3.97 14.27 -1.46
C VAL A 69 -4.52 12.94 -1.95
N ASP A 70 -3.82 12.25 -2.86
CA ASP A 70 -4.18 10.91 -3.31
C ASP A 70 -3.33 9.86 -2.60
N LEU A 71 -3.70 9.56 -1.36
CA LEU A 71 -3.03 8.51 -0.61
C LEU A 71 -3.34 7.14 -1.25
N PRO A 72 -2.32 6.27 -1.46
CA PRO A 72 -2.53 4.90 -1.90
C PRO A 72 -3.53 4.16 -1.01
N ARG A 73 -4.36 3.30 -1.58
CA ARG A 73 -5.31 2.52 -0.79
C ARG A 73 -4.59 1.59 0.18
N LEU A 74 -5.05 1.58 1.42
CA LEU A 74 -4.71 0.56 2.40
C LEU A 74 -5.99 -0.20 2.77
N GLY A 75 -5.96 -1.52 2.69
CA GLY A 75 -6.99 -2.36 3.26
C GLY A 75 -7.04 -2.23 4.80
N ALA A 76 -8.17 -2.57 5.40
CA ALA A 76 -8.39 -2.47 6.85
C ALA A 76 -7.33 -3.25 7.67
N ASN A 77 -6.78 -4.30 7.08
CA ASN A 77 -5.78 -5.18 7.70
C ASN A 77 -4.34 -4.88 7.22
N HIS A 78 -4.04 -3.65 6.85
CA HIS A 78 -2.70 -3.26 6.45
C HIS A 78 -2.06 -2.31 7.45
N PHE A 79 -0.76 -2.43 7.57
CA PHE A 79 0.07 -1.61 8.45
C PHE A 79 1.18 -0.93 7.66
N ILE A 80 1.30 0.38 7.82
CA ILE A 80 2.36 1.16 7.19
C ILE A 80 3.69 0.84 7.87
N THR A 81 4.63 0.27 7.12
CA THR A 81 5.98 -0.04 7.58
C THR A 81 6.93 1.12 7.35
N SER A 82 6.79 1.81 6.21
CA SER A 82 7.60 2.97 5.83
C SER A 82 6.80 3.90 4.93
N ALA A 83 7.01 5.20 5.09
CA ALA A 83 6.48 6.19 4.17
C ALA A 83 7.50 7.30 3.96
N LYS A 84 7.74 7.67 2.70
CA LYS A 84 8.73 8.66 2.31
C LYS A 84 8.12 9.70 1.38
N LEU A 85 8.42 10.96 1.64
CA LEU A 85 8.18 12.07 0.72
C LEU A 85 9.47 12.38 -0.02
N CYS A 86 9.45 12.26 -1.33
CA CYS A 86 10.62 12.42 -2.19
C CYS A 86 10.53 13.72 -2.99
N VAL A 87 11.58 14.54 -2.92
CA VAL A 87 11.69 15.80 -3.65
C VAL A 87 13.04 15.89 -4.36
N ARG A 88 13.13 16.62 -5.44
CA ARG A 88 14.37 16.78 -6.20
C ARG A 88 14.83 18.23 -6.22
N ASN A 89 16.12 18.46 -5.97
CA ASN A 89 16.68 19.79 -6.10
C ASN A 89 16.82 20.20 -7.57
N VAL A 90 16.57 21.49 -7.87
CA VAL A 90 16.61 22.04 -9.23
C VAL A 90 18.03 22.15 -9.78
N TYR A 91 19.02 22.35 -8.91
CA TYR A 91 20.43 22.44 -9.27
C TYR A 91 21.33 21.92 -8.13
N ALA A 92 22.59 21.63 -8.49
CA ALA A 92 23.59 21.27 -7.50
C ALA A 92 24.04 22.50 -6.70
N PRO A 93 23.89 22.52 -5.37
CA PRO A 93 24.26 23.68 -4.56
C PRO A 93 25.78 23.92 -4.54
N THR A 94 26.18 25.16 -4.32
CA THR A 94 27.61 25.54 -4.21
C THR A 94 28.19 25.32 -2.82
N ALA A 95 27.34 25.07 -1.83
CA ALA A 95 27.68 24.70 -0.46
C ALA A 95 26.68 23.66 0.04
N ASP A 96 27.05 22.91 1.08
CA ASP A 96 26.10 22.03 1.77
C ASP A 96 24.98 22.86 2.38
N THR A 97 23.76 22.37 2.22
CA THR A 97 22.56 22.97 2.81
C THR A 97 21.76 21.88 3.54
N ALA A 98 20.85 22.28 4.41
CA ALA A 98 19.92 21.37 5.06
C ALA A 98 18.47 21.83 4.85
N ILE A 99 17.57 20.86 4.78
CA ILE A 99 16.14 21.08 4.68
C ILE A 99 15.50 20.33 5.85
N MET A 100 14.68 21.05 6.63
CA MET A 100 13.91 20.52 7.74
C MET A 100 12.50 20.22 7.28
N CYS A 101 11.97 19.06 7.65
CA CYS A 101 10.58 18.66 7.42
C CYS A 101 9.81 18.74 8.74
N LYS A 102 8.65 19.39 8.75
CA LYS A 102 7.76 19.53 9.90
C LYS A 102 6.34 19.18 9.54
N GLU A 103 5.61 18.62 10.50
CA GLU A 103 4.17 18.42 10.39
C GLU A 103 3.42 19.75 10.34
N VAL A 104 2.51 19.89 9.39
CA VAL A 104 1.52 20.98 9.37
C VAL A 104 0.32 20.54 10.21
N MET A 105 -0.19 21.46 11.07
CA MET A 105 -1.19 21.15 12.09
C MET A 105 -2.61 21.59 11.72
N GLU A 106 -2.77 22.33 10.62
CA GLU A 106 -4.03 22.92 10.17
C GLU A 106 -4.17 22.79 8.66
N ASP A 107 -5.41 22.74 8.18
CA ASP A 107 -5.68 22.75 6.75
C ASP A 107 -5.26 24.05 6.09
N TRP A 108 -4.82 23.93 4.85
CA TRP A 108 -4.41 25.04 4.03
C TRP A 108 -4.77 24.79 2.56
N ASP A 109 -4.88 25.88 1.82
CA ASP A 109 -5.19 25.87 0.39
C ASP A 109 -4.00 26.48 -0.36
N PRO A 110 -3.40 25.74 -1.34
CA PRO A 110 -2.25 26.24 -2.11
C PRO A 110 -2.55 27.54 -2.85
N GLU A 111 -3.80 27.82 -3.21
CA GLU A 111 -4.20 29.02 -3.94
C GLU A 111 -4.32 30.26 -3.06
N THR A 112 -4.46 30.11 -1.76
CA THR A 112 -4.76 31.23 -0.85
C THR A 112 -3.72 31.46 0.24
N ILE A 113 -2.86 30.46 0.51
CA ILE A 113 -1.82 30.56 1.56
C ILE A 113 -0.82 31.70 1.23
N THR A 114 -0.47 32.46 2.24
CA THR A 114 0.56 33.51 2.19
C THR A 114 1.48 33.42 3.40
N TYR A 115 2.58 34.17 3.39
CA TYR A 115 3.51 34.13 4.53
C TYR A 115 2.87 34.61 5.85
N ASP A 116 1.98 35.60 5.78
CA ASP A 116 1.29 36.16 6.96
C ASP A 116 0.06 35.33 7.39
N HIS A 117 -0.42 34.44 6.52
CA HIS A 117 -1.56 33.56 6.74
C HIS A 117 -1.17 32.10 6.43
N GLN A 118 -0.13 31.64 7.10
CA GLN A 118 0.35 30.26 6.98
C GLN A 118 -0.20 29.41 8.13
N PRO A 119 -0.42 28.10 7.92
CA PRO A 119 -0.89 27.20 8.96
C PRO A 119 0.16 27.01 10.05
N ASP A 120 -0.30 26.69 11.25
CA ASP A 120 0.57 26.29 12.33
C ASP A 120 1.33 25.00 12.00
N VAL A 121 2.56 24.91 12.47
CA VAL A 121 3.43 23.75 12.28
C VAL A 121 3.95 23.23 13.62
N SER A 122 4.24 21.93 13.66
CA SER A 122 4.83 21.29 14.83
C SER A 122 6.12 21.99 15.26
N GLY A 123 6.31 22.15 16.56
CA GLY A 123 7.57 22.63 17.14
C GLY A 123 8.73 21.64 16.98
N VAL A 124 8.44 20.40 16.64
CA VAL A 124 9.41 19.30 16.49
C VAL A 124 9.57 18.96 15.01
N TYR A 125 10.79 18.60 14.59
CA TYR A 125 11.03 18.08 13.26
C TYR A 125 10.47 16.68 13.13
N GLN A 126 9.87 16.40 11.97
CA GLN A 126 9.56 15.02 11.55
C GLN A 126 10.85 14.35 11.05
N ASP A 127 11.57 15.04 10.16
CA ASP A 127 12.83 14.57 9.59
C ASP A 127 13.65 15.76 9.05
N TYR A 128 14.89 15.51 8.66
CA TYR A 128 15.70 16.47 7.92
C TYR A 128 16.60 15.77 6.90
N CYS A 129 16.91 16.44 5.81
CA CYS A 129 17.89 15.96 4.85
C CYS A 129 18.99 17.00 4.57
N ARG A 130 20.16 16.52 4.13
CA ARG A 130 21.25 17.36 3.61
C ARG A 130 21.27 17.32 2.09
N VAL A 131 21.37 18.51 1.50
CA VAL A 131 21.65 18.68 0.08
C VAL A 131 23.13 19.02 -0.04
N LEU A 132 23.93 18.04 -0.44
CA LEU A 132 25.38 18.19 -0.47
C LEU A 132 25.81 19.04 -1.67
N LYS A 133 26.89 19.80 -1.47
CA LYS A 133 27.54 20.58 -2.53
C LYS A 133 27.80 19.74 -3.78
N ASN A 134 27.55 20.34 -4.95
CA ASN A 134 27.72 19.73 -6.27
C ASN A 134 26.90 18.45 -6.51
N GLN A 135 25.84 18.20 -5.72
CA GLN A 135 24.94 17.07 -5.92
C GLN A 135 23.58 17.54 -6.44
N TYR A 136 23.16 16.95 -7.55
CA TYR A 136 21.83 17.05 -8.11
C TYR A 136 21.14 15.70 -7.95
N SER A 137 20.22 15.59 -6.96
CA SER A 137 19.67 14.28 -6.57
C SER A 137 18.32 14.39 -5.90
N TRP A 138 17.63 13.28 -5.83
CA TRP A 138 16.46 13.10 -4.99
C TRP A 138 16.81 13.19 -3.51
N LYS A 139 15.90 13.74 -2.74
CA LYS A 139 15.93 13.82 -1.28
C LYS A 139 14.69 13.15 -0.73
N GLU A 140 14.86 12.36 0.30
CA GLU A 140 13.80 11.60 0.93
C GLU A 140 13.62 12.10 2.35
N PHE A 141 12.37 12.29 2.75
CA PHE A 141 11.98 12.55 4.13
C PHE A 141 11.18 11.38 4.65
N ASP A 142 11.56 10.83 5.80
CA ASP A 142 10.75 9.84 6.50
C ASP A 142 9.52 10.53 7.10
N VAL A 143 8.36 10.20 6.55
CA VAL A 143 7.05 10.69 6.99
C VAL A 143 6.17 9.55 7.50
N THR A 144 6.75 8.43 7.90
CA THR A 144 6.03 7.20 8.32
C THR A 144 5.03 7.49 9.43
N SER A 145 5.42 8.23 10.47
CA SER A 145 4.52 8.56 11.58
C SER A 145 3.39 9.51 11.15
N LEU A 146 3.66 10.42 10.22
CA LEU A 146 2.66 11.32 9.65
C LEU A 146 1.71 10.56 8.72
N ALA A 147 2.22 9.69 7.86
CA ALA A 147 1.41 8.88 6.96
C ALA A 147 0.37 8.06 7.74
N ARG A 148 0.72 7.51 8.89
CA ARG A 148 -0.24 6.81 9.77
C ARG A 148 -1.38 7.73 10.24
N LYS A 149 -1.11 9.00 10.56
CA LYS A 149 -2.13 9.99 10.89
C LYS A 149 -2.97 10.37 9.68
N TRP A 150 -2.34 10.51 8.50
CA TRP A 150 -3.04 10.85 7.26
C TRP A 150 -4.11 9.84 6.89
N TYR A 151 -3.84 8.54 7.10
CA TYR A 151 -4.83 7.48 6.90
C TYR A 151 -5.95 7.46 7.95
N LEU A 152 -5.79 8.18 9.06
CA LEU A 152 -6.84 8.41 10.06
C LEU A 152 -7.64 9.71 9.80
N GLY A 153 -7.37 10.41 8.69
CA GLY A 153 -8.04 11.64 8.30
C GLY A 153 -7.36 12.93 8.78
N GLU A 154 -6.21 12.84 9.45
CA GLU A 154 -5.45 13.99 9.94
C GLU A 154 -4.32 14.36 8.95
N ASN A 155 -4.68 14.64 7.69
CA ASN A 155 -3.71 14.95 6.65
C ASN A 155 -3.69 16.45 6.33
N HIS A 156 -2.72 17.15 6.90
CA HIS A 156 -2.45 18.56 6.61
C HIS A 156 -1.11 18.73 5.87
N GLY A 157 -0.39 17.63 5.59
CA GLY A 157 0.89 17.65 4.86
C GLY A 157 2.07 18.09 5.72
N VAL A 158 3.11 18.59 5.04
CA VAL A 158 4.38 19.00 5.66
C VAL A 158 4.82 20.38 5.21
N GLN A 159 5.59 21.05 6.07
CA GLN A 159 6.36 22.25 5.74
C GLN A 159 7.84 21.90 5.62
N LEU A 160 8.46 22.31 4.52
CA LEU A 160 9.92 22.28 4.35
C LEU A 160 10.50 23.66 4.58
N SER A 161 11.55 23.74 5.40
CA SER A 161 12.17 25.00 5.82
C SER A 161 13.69 24.87 5.94
N ALA A 162 14.39 25.99 5.86
CA ALA A 162 15.81 26.06 6.21
C ALA A 162 16.01 26.00 7.72
N PRO A 163 17.10 25.37 8.23
CA PRO A 163 17.40 25.36 9.65
C PRO A 163 17.71 26.79 10.16
N LYS A 164 17.26 27.11 11.38
CA LYS A 164 17.51 28.42 11.97
C LYS A 164 18.99 28.67 12.32
N SER A 165 19.77 27.60 12.45
CA SER A 165 21.17 27.65 12.88
C SER A 165 22.16 28.05 11.79
N GLU A 166 21.75 28.01 10.54
CA GLU A 166 22.61 28.29 9.38
C GLU A 166 21.85 29.04 8.29
N SER A 167 22.56 29.93 7.56
CA SER A 167 22.00 30.59 6.40
C SER A 167 21.97 29.60 5.23
N SER A 168 20.77 29.23 4.78
CA SER A 168 20.56 28.16 3.85
C SER A 168 19.57 28.55 2.75
N PHE A 169 19.81 28.00 1.55
CA PHE A 169 18.98 28.22 0.38
C PHE A 169 18.90 26.93 -0.44
N SER A 170 17.71 26.56 -0.83
CA SER A 170 17.44 25.43 -1.71
C SER A 170 16.27 25.74 -2.64
N GLN A 171 16.32 25.18 -3.84
CA GLN A 171 15.20 25.14 -4.78
C GLN A 171 14.90 23.69 -5.14
N LEU A 172 13.64 23.32 -5.06
CA LEU A 172 13.13 22.00 -5.42
C LEU A 172 12.21 22.13 -6.64
N HIS A 173 12.08 21.04 -7.38
CA HIS A 173 11.03 20.91 -8.40
C HIS A 173 9.66 20.86 -7.73
N SER A 174 8.67 21.55 -8.33
CA SER A 174 7.26 21.48 -7.94
C SER A 174 6.52 20.38 -8.69
N SER A 175 5.25 20.19 -8.36
CA SER A 175 4.31 19.33 -9.08
C SER A 175 4.10 19.73 -10.54
N GLU A 176 4.42 20.97 -10.90
CA GLU A 176 4.33 21.51 -12.27
C GLU A 176 5.46 21.01 -13.22
N THR A 177 6.39 20.20 -12.72
CA THR A 177 7.57 19.77 -13.50
C THR A 177 7.59 18.27 -13.73
N ALA A 178 8.37 17.81 -14.72
CA ALA A 178 8.62 16.40 -14.97
C ALA A 178 9.39 15.69 -13.81
N ASN A 179 10.02 16.45 -12.91
CA ASN A 179 10.70 15.92 -11.71
C ASN A 179 9.90 16.23 -10.44
N GLN A 180 8.59 16.15 -10.56
CA GLN A 180 7.65 16.43 -9.48
C GLN A 180 7.94 15.63 -8.19
N PRO A 181 7.58 16.16 -7.03
CA PRO A 181 7.57 15.40 -5.78
C PRO A 181 6.73 14.14 -5.90
N TYR A 182 7.12 13.09 -5.19
CA TYR A 182 6.32 11.86 -5.12
C TYR A 182 6.35 11.25 -3.73
N PHE A 183 5.35 10.45 -3.45
CA PHE A 183 5.17 9.75 -2.19
C PHE A 183 5.40 8.25 -2.38
N VAL A 184 6.17 7.66 -1.48
CA VAL A 184 6.46 6.23 -1.45
C VAL A 184 5.86 5.67 -0.18
N LEU A 185 5.05 4.61 -0.30
CA LEU A 185 4.43 3.92 0.81
C LEU A 185 4.81 2.44 0.76
N GLU A 186 5.37 1.94 1.85
CA GLU A 186 5.55 0.52 2.10
C GLU A 186 4.57 0.09 3.19
N TYR A 187 3.88 -1.01 2.99
CA TYR A 187 2.92 -1.55 3.92
C TYR A 187 3.00 -3.07 3.97
N ALA A 188 2.51 -3.65 5.04
CA ALA A 188 2.42 -5.08 5.25
C ALA A 188 0.99 -5.47 5.59
N SER A 189 0.54 -6.64 5.13
CA SER A 189 -0.71 -7.22 5.58
C SER A 189 -0.58 -7.67 7.03
N LEU A 190 -1.65 -7.49 7.80
CA LEU A 190 -1.77 -7.95 9.18
C LEU A 190 -2.80 -9.08 9.32
N ALA A 191 -3.43 -9.42 8.22
CA ALA A 191 -4.59 -10.31 8.23
C ALA A 191 -4.21 -11.79 8.35
N GLY A 192 -3.10 -12.20 7.76
CA GLY A 192 -2.71 -13.60 7.69
C GLY A 192 -1.41 -13.95 8.42
N LEU A 193 -0.90 -15.16 8.15
CA LEU A 193 0.39 -15.65 8.64
C LEU A 193 1.51 -15.24 7.67
N GLU A 194 1.88 -13.98 7.73
CA GLU A 194 2.90 -13.43 6.85
C GLU A 194 4.31 -13.81 7.30
N SER A 195 5.11 -14.35 6.38
CA SER A 195 6.46 -14.85 6.68
C SER A 195 7.46 -13.79 7.13
N TYR A 196 7.16 -12.52 6.91
CA TYR A 196 7.99 -11.37 7.30
C TYR A 196 7.61 -10.77 8.66
N LEU A 197 6.45 -11.16 9.25
CA LEU A 197 6.05 -10.74 10.58
C LEU A 197 6.63 -11.69 11.63
N THR A 198 6.79 -11.18 12.83
CA THR A 198 7.20 -11.97 13.99
C THR A 198 5.98 -12.37 14.78
N TYR A 199 5.87 -13.66 15.07
CA TYR A 199 4.78 -14.24 15.85
C TYR A 199 5.31 -14.92 17.12
N ASP A 200 4.52 -14.85 18.17
CA ASP A 200 4.62 -15.79 19.30
C ASP A 200 3.71 -16.97 19.01
N HIS A 201 4.31 -18.15 18.89
CA HIS A 201 3.62 -19.39 18.55
C HIS A 201 3.39 -20.23 19.80
N GLN A 202 2.14 -20.62 20.04
CA GLN A 202 1.75 -21.49 21.15
C GLN A 202 1.04 -22.72 20.61
N SER A 203 1.63 -23.88 20.84
CA SER A 203 1.02 -25.15 20.45
C SER A 203 -0.03 -25.57 21.48
N ALA A 204 -1.24 -25.89 21.01
CA ALA A 204 -2.29 -26.54 21.77
C ALA A 204 -2.32 -28.09 21.55
N GLY A 205 -1.20 -28.67 21.16
CA GLY A 205 -1.08 -30.09 20.83
C GLY A 205 -1.93 -30.44 19.59
N LEU A 206 -2.76 -31.47 19.71
CA LEU A 206 -3.63 -31.91 18.62
C LEU A 206 -4.74 -30.90 18.27
N ALA A 207 -5.02 -29.94 19.14
CA ALA A 207 -6.02 -28.90 18.85
C ALA A 207 -5.54 -27.83 17.87
N GLY A 208 -4.22 -27.74 17.62
CA GLY A 208 -3.67 -26.78 16.67
C GLY A 208 -2.60 -25.88 17.24
N THR A 209 -2.34 -24.77 16.55
CA THR A 209 -1.33 -23.76 16.91
C THR A 209 -1.94 -22.37 16.87
N GLY A 210 -1.84 -21.64 17.95
CA GLY A 210 -2.11 -20.21 18.01
C GLY A 210 -0.85 -19.42 17.69
N SER A 211 -0.98 -18.37 16.87
CA SER A 211 0.10 -17.49 16.48
C SER A 211 -0.34 -16.05 16.72
N VAL A 212 0.31 -15.35 17.62
CA VAL A 212 0.01 -13.95 17.92
C VAL A 212 1.06 -13.07 17.25
N SER A 213 0.61 -12.19 16.36
CA SER A 213 1.49 -11.19 15.75
C SER A 213 2.00 -10.22 16.81
N LEU A 214 3.32 -10.08 16.92
CA LEU A 214 3.94 -9.11 17.85
C LEU A 214 3.82 -7.66 17.38
N VAL A 215 3.34 -7.44 16.16
CA VAL A 215 3.18 -6.11 15.57
C VAL A 215 1.82 -5.50 15.93
N ASN A 216 0.74 -6.26 15.81
CA ASN A 216 -0.64 -5.77 15.99
C ASN A 216 -1.48 -6.57 16.97
N GLY A 217 -0.95 -7.68 17.53
CA GLY A 217 -1.69 -8.54 18.43
C GLY A 217 -2.72 -9.45 17.75
N ASN A 218 -2.75 -9.53 16.40
CA ASN A 218 -3.65 -10.42 15.69
C ASN A 218 -3.38 -11.86 16.09
N LEU A 219 -4.41 -12.56 16.56
CA LEU A 219 -4.37 -13.98 16.85
C LEU A 219 -4.87 -14.76 15.63
N ILE A 220 -4.01 -15.60 15.09
CA ILE A 220 -4.37 -16.60 14.09
C ILE A 220 -4.23 -17.97 14.75
N PHE A 221 -5.32 -18.73 14.78
CA PHE A 221 -5.31 -20.11 15.23
C PHE A 221 -5.49 -21.02 14.03
N ALA A 222 -4.59 -21.98 13.85
CA ALA A 222 -4.62 -22.94 12.79
C ALA A 222 -4.77 -24.37 13.32
N HIS A 223 -5.73 -25.11 12.78
CA HIS A 223 -5.93 -26.53 13.05
C HIS A 223 -6.02 -27.31 11.74
N ALA A 224 -5.15 -28.29 11.57
CA ALA A 224 -5.22 -29.20 10.43
C ALA A 224 -6.28 -30.27 10.68
N ASP A 225 -7.38 -30.23 9.92
CA ASP A 225 -8.49 -31.18 10.08
C ASP A 225 -8.20 -32.51 9.43
N THR A 226 -7.78 -32.48 8.16
CA THR A 226 -7.52 -33.65 7.37
C THR A 226 -6.53 -33.37 6.26
N ALA A 227 -5.77 -34.37 5.89
CA ALA A 227 -4.99 -34.38 4.68
C ALA A 227 -5.30 -35.68 3.95
N MET A 228 -5.85 -35.58 2.74
CA MET A 228 -6.03 -36.71 1.86
C MET A 228 -4.85 -36.75 0.89
N ASN A 229 -4.07 -37.81 0.95
CA ASN A 229 -3.08 -38.11 -0.07
C ASN A 229 -3.85 -38.59 -1.31
N GLY A 230 -4.36 -37.65 -2.09
CA GLY A 230 -4.93 -37.96 -3.39
C GLY A 230 -3.91 -38.66 -4.27
N ASN A 231 -4.38 -39.36 -5.33
CA ASN A 231 -3.49 -40.03 -6.25
C ASN A 231 -2.61 -39.09 -7.07
N ARG A 232 -2.89 -37.79 -7.00
CA ARG A 232 -2.25 -36.74 -7.84
C ARG A 232 -1.95 -35.48 -7.08
N LEU A 233 -2.94 -34.66 -6.73
CA LEU A 233 -2.78 -33.47 -5.95
C LEU A 233 -3.36 -33.68 -4.55
N PRO A 234 -2.53 -33.64 -3.48
CA PRO A 234 -3.05 -33.83 -2.13
C PRO A 234 -3.98 -32.70 -1.73
N VAL A 235 -5.10 -33.03 -1.09
CA VAL A 235 -6.01 -32.07 -0.48
C VAL A 235 -5.75 -32.03 1.00
N SER A 236 -5.40 -30.86 1.51
CA SER A 236 -5.35 -30.60 2.95
C SER A 236 -6.37 -29.52 3.32
N VAL A 237 -7.10 -29.76 4.39
CA VAL A 237 -8.03 -28.79 4.95
C VAL A 237 -7.50 -28.36 6.31
N THR A 238 -7.24 -27.07 6.44
CA THR A 238 -6.85 -26.42 7.69
C THR A 238 -7.90 -25.39 8.05
N HIS A 239 -8.42 -25.43 9.26
CA HIS A 239 -9.24 -24.34 9.80
C HIS A 239 -8.34 -23.24 10.32
N TYR A 240 -8.72 -22.00 9.97
CA TYR A 240 -8.10 -20.79 10.48
C TYR A 240 -9.12 -19.96 11.22
N TYR A 241 -8.75 -19.49 12.40
CA TYR A 241 -9.40 -18.38 13.08
C TYR A 241 -8.52 -17.15 12.94
N ASN A 242 -9.09 -16.03 12.55
CA ASN A 242 -8.39 -14.76 12.45
C ASN A 242 -9.14 -13.71 13.28
N SER A 243 -8.48 -13.19 14.33
CA SER A 243 -9.12 -12.20 15.20
C SER A 243 -9.37 -10.85 14.53
N CYS A 244 -8.65 -10.53 13.44
CA CYS A 244 -8.92 -9.34 12.63
C CYS A 244 -10.21 -9.44 11.81
N ASP A 245 -10.71 -10.67 11.56
CA ASP A 245 -11.97 -10.94 10.84
C ASP A 245 -13.11 -11.36 11.78
N SER A 246 -12.95 -11.16 13.08
CA SER A 246 -13.88 -11.65 14.09
C SER A 246 -15.24 -10.95 14.11
N ASP A 247 -15.43 -9.92 13.32
CA ASP A 247 -16.71 -9.22 13.12
C ASP A 247 -17.60 -9.84 12.02
N LYS A 248 -17.09 -10.85 11.29
CA LYS A 248 -17.75 -11.46 10.12
C LYS A 248 -17.91 -12.98 10.27
N ASP A 249 -19.08 -13.48 9.91
CA ASP A 249 -19.35 -14.91 9.63
C ASP A 249 -19.60 -15.09 8.13
N GLU A 250 -18.59 -14.84 7.33
CA GLU A 250 -18.68 -14.79 5.87
C GLU A 250 -18.93 -16.17 5.25
N PHE A 251 -18.40 -17.21 5.87
CA PHE A 251 -18.42 -18.58 5.34
C PHE A 251 -19.42 -19.52 6.06
N GLY A 252 -20.13 -19.01 7.07
CA GLY A 252 -21.05 -19.78 7.87
C GLY A 252 -20.36 -20.78 8.82
N MET A 253 -19.12 -20.51 9.18
CA MET A 253 -18.31 -21.33 10.08
C MET A 253 -18.16 -20.72 11.48
N GLY A 254 -18.76 -19.55 11.68
CA GLY A 254 -18.59 -18.72 12.87
C GLY A 254 -17.68 -17.52 12.59
N TYR A 255 -17.79 -16.52 13.45
CA TYR A 255 -17.08 -15.25 13.34
C TYR A 255 -15.56 -15.44 13.32
N GLY A 256 -14.91 -14.93 12.27
CA GLY A 256 -13.46 -15.03 12.07
C GLY A 256 -12.95 -16.40 11.63
N TRP A 257 -13.82 -17.39 11.41
CA TRP A 257 -13.42 -18.73 10.99
C TRP A 257 -13.52 -18.93 9.48
N ARG A 258 -12.51 -19.59 8.92
CA ARG A 258 -12.45 -20.05 7.53
C ARG A 258 -11.64 -21.33 7.41
N THR A 259 -11.63 -21.96 6.24
CA THR A 259 -10.68 -23.02 5.91
C THR A 259 -9.67 -22.53 4.86
N SER A 260 -8.58 -23.26 4.69
CA SER A 260 -7.57 -23.03 3.64
C SER A 260 -8.15 -22.97 2.22
N LEU A 261 -9.36 -23.49 2.04
CA LEU A 261 -10.07 -23.52 0.74
C LEU A 261 -11.08 -22.34 0.57
N HIS A 262 -11.35 -21.55 1.60
CA HIS A 262 -12.15 -20.34 1.50
C HIS A 262 -11.32 -19.17 0.93
N GLN A 263 -10.82 -19.39 -0.28
CA GLN A 263 -10.08 -18.38 -1.04
C GLN A 263 -11.06 -17.60 -1.91
N THR A 264 -11.00 -16.28 -1.85
CA THR A 264 -11.98 -15.42 -2.51
C THR A 264 -11.34 -14.37 -3.39
N LEU A 265 -12.10 -13.92 -4.39
CA LEU A 265 -11.70 -12.84 -5.29
C LEU A 265 -12.84 -11.83 -5.42
N HIS A 266 -12.54 -10.55 -5.41
CA HIS A 266 -13.48 -9.47 -5.67
C HIS A 266 -12.81 -8.29 -6.37
N LYS A 267 -13.61 -7.35 -6.89
CA LYS A 267 -13.11 -6.10 -7.47
C LYS A 267 -13.30 -4.95 -6.51
N VAL A 268 -12.39 -4.00 -6.60
CA VAL A 268 -12.44 -2.75 -5.86
C VAL A 268 -12.22 -1.58 -6.80
N LEU A 269 -12.88 -0.45 -6.54
CA LEU A 269 -12.58 0.81 -7.22
C LEU A 269 -11.59 1.59 -6.38
N TYR A 270 -10.44 1.89 -6.96
CA TYR A 270 -9.40 2.65 -6.30
C TYR A 270 -8.82 3.71 -7.25
N ASN A 271 -8.82 4.98 -6.83
CA ASN A 271 -8.39 6.12 -7.65
C ASN A 271 -8.95 6.11 -9.09
N GLY A 272 -10.24 5.73 -9.23
CA GLY A 272 -10.89 5.64 -10.53
C GLY A 272 -10.53 4.41 -11.38
N GLU A 273 -9.64 3.54 -10.90
CA GLU A 273 -9.27 2.27 -11.55
C GLU A 273 -9.86 1.07 -10.84
N VAL A 274 -10.25 0.07 -11.63
CA VAL A 274 -10.74 -1.22 -11.10
C VAL A 274 -9.55 -2.14 -10.87
N GLU A 275 -9.37 -2.53 -9.62
CA GLU A 275 -8.37 -3.48 -9.18
C GLU A 275 -9.02 -4.77 -8.65
N PHE A 276 -8.24 -5.83 -8.51
CA PHE A 276 -8.70 -7.08 -7.89
C PHE A 276 -8.05 -7.27 -6.53
N VAL A 277 -8.82 -7.85 -5.60
CA VAL A 277 -8.32 -8.31 -4.30
C VAL A 277 -8.57 -9.80 -4.19
N TYR A 278 -7.50 -10.56 -4.04
CA TYR A 278 -7.54 -11.98 -3.73
C TYR A 278 -7.27 -12.15 -2.24
N THR A 279 -8.16 -12.85 -1.55
CA THR A 279 -7.97 -13.24 -0.16
C THR A 279 -7.66 -14.72 -0.11
N ASP A 280 -6.51 -15.08 0.43
CA ASP A 280 -6.07 -16.46 0.51
C ASP A 280 -6.70 -17.25 1.68
N GLY A 281 -6.23 -18.48 1.90
CA GLY A 281 -6.86 -19.42 2.85
C GLY A 281 -6.74 -19.02 4.31
N ASP A 282 -5.75 -18.23 4.70
CA ASP A 282 -5.59 -17.75 6.09
C ASP A 282 -6.14 -16.33 6.30
N GLY A 283 -6.64 -15.71 5.24
CA GLY A 283 -7.27 -14.40 5.27
C GLY A 283 -6.38 -13.25 4.80
N THR A 284 -5.17 -13.54 4.32
CA THR A 284 -4.30 -12.51 3.78
C THR A 284 -4.85 -11.96 2.47
N GLU A 285 -4.87 -10.64 2.33
CA GLU A 285 -5.34 -9.93 1.13
C GLU A 285 -4.17 -9.56 0.21
N HIS A 286 -4.31 -9.90 -1.06
CA HIS A 286 -3.36 -9.61 -2.12
C HIS A 286 -4.00 -8.72 -3.19
N PHE A 287 -3.41 -7.54 -3.41
CA PHE A 287 -3.93 -6.57 -4.37
C PHE A 287 -3.29 -6.75 -5.74
N PHE A 288 -4.11 -6.70 -6.79
CA PHE A 288 -3.69 -6.85 -8.17
C PHE A 288 -3.97 -5.58 -8.97
N LYS A 289 -2.90 -4.95 -9.45
CA LYS A 289 -2.96 -3.76 -10.29
C LYS A 289 -2.98 -4.14 -11.77
N LYS A 290 -3.78 -3.43 -12.56
CA LYS A 290 -3.93 -3.64 -13.98
C LYS A 290 -2.63 -3.40 -14.74
N ASN A 291 -2.33 -4.28 -15.69
CA ASN A 291 -1.22 -4.08 -16.62
C ASN A 291 -1.59 -3.00 -17.65
N LYS A 292 -0.67 -2.05 -17.87
CA LYS A 292 -0.88 -0.96 -18.84
C LYS A 292 -0.93 -1.46 -20.29
N ASP A 293 -0.15 -2.49 -20.62
CA ASP A 293 0.01 -3.02 -21.97
C ASP A 293 -1.01 -4.13 -22.32
N ASN A 294 -1.59 -4.78 -21.29
CA ASN A 294 -2.58 -5.84 -21.47
C ASN A 294 -3.74 -5.68 -20.49
N GLN A 295 -4.87 -5.24 -21.01
CA GLN A 295 -6.08 -4.95 -20.24
C GLN A 295 -6.72 -6.16 -19.53
N LYS A 296 -6.35 -7.39 -19.90
CA LYS A 296 -6.82 -8.63 -19.26
C LYS A 296 -5.89 -9.15 -18.18
N LYS A 297 -4.68 -8.56 -18.02
CA LYS A 297 -3.68 -8.99 -17.04
C LYS A 297 -3.51 -8.01 -15.89
N TYR A 298 -3.33 -8.56 -14.70
CA TYR A 298 -3.08 -7.82 -13.47
C TYR A 298 -1.92 -8.48 -12.73
N TYR A 299 -1.13 -7.68 -12.04
CA TYR A 299 0.02 -8.16 -11.28
C TYR A 299 -0.15 -7.91 -9.80
N ASP A 300 0.22 -8.90 -9.01
CA ASP A 300 0.26 -8.85 -7.57
C ASP A 300 1.18 -7.72 -7.08
N GLN A 301 0.68 -6.99 -6.11
CA GLN A 301 1.40 -5.89 -5.46
C GLN A 301 2.07 -6.33 -4.14
N SER A 302 1.90 -7.58 -3.74
CA SER A 302 2.41 -8.12 -2.46
C SER A 302 3.77 -8.84 -2.58
N GLY A 303 4.37 -8.87 -3.78
CA GLY A 303 5.68 -9.48 -4.02
C GLY A 303 5.69 -11.01 -4.12
N LEU A 304 4.53 -11.66 -4.13
CA LEU A 304 4.40 -13.11 -4.34
C LEU A 304 4.61 -13.52 -5.80
N SER A 305 4.65 -12.52 -6.70
CA SER A 305 4.76 -12.71 -8.15
C SER A 305 3.61 -13.56 -8.74
N LEU A 306 2.41 -13.31 -8.24
CA LEU A 306 1.19 -13.86 -8.80
C LEU A 306 0.78 -13.03 -10.03
N THR A 307 0.26 -13.72 -11.04
CA THR A 307 -0.33 -13.07 -12.23
C THR A 307 -1.80 -13.43 -12.31
N LEU A 308 -2.67 -12.41 -12.35
CA LEU A 308 -4.10 -12.60 -12.57
C LEU A 308 -4.43 -12.30 -14.03
N GLU A 309 -5.22 -13.19 -14.66
CA GLU A 309 -5.72 -13.01 -16.02
C GLU A 309 -7.24 -13.18 -16.07
N VAL A 310 -7.91 -12.20 -16.67
CA VAL A 310 -9.37 -12.20 -16.86
C VAL A 310 -9.67 -12.88 -18.22
N GLY A 311 -10.16 -14.10 -18.16
CA GLY A 311 -10.63 -14.86 -19.33
C GLY A 311 -12.07 -14.49 -19.72
N ASP A 312 -12.61 -15.22 -20.68
CA ASP A 312 -13.98 -15.00 -21.16
C ASP A 312 -15.04 -15.70 -20.26
N GLU A 313 -14.66 -16.79 -19.56
CA GLU A 313 -15.55 -17.55 -18.68
C GLU A 313 -15.11 -17.57 -17.22
N ASN A 314 -13.85 -17.28 -16.94
CA ASN A 314 -13.27 -17.34 -15.61
C ASN A 314 -12.11 -16.36 -15.44
N ILE A 315 -11.64 -16.24 -14.21
CA ILE A 315 -10.44 -15.51 -13.83
C ILE A 315 -9.44 -16.52 -13.29
N THR A 316 -8.19 -16.42 -13.70
CA THR A 316 -7.11 -17.28 -13.23
C THR A 316 -6.04 -16.48 -12.50
N ILE A 317 -5.49 -17.07 -11.44
CA ILE A 317 -4.29 -16.58 -10.76
C ILE A 317 -3.23 -17.65 -10.87
N THR A 318 -2.08 -17.30 -11.44
CA THR A 318 -0.94 -18.22 -11.64
C THR A 318 0.23 -17.81 -10.78
N ASP A 319 0.86 -18.75 -10.08
CA ASP A 319 2.04 -18.54 -9.29
C ASP A 319 3.34 -18.80 -10.08
N LYS A 320 4.51 -18.61 -9.44
CA LYS A 320 5.84 -18.90 -10.03
C LYS A 320 6.09 -20.38 -10.32
N GLY A 321 5.33 -21.27 -9.73
CA GLY A 321 5.42 -22.72 -9.91
C GLY A 321 4.48 -23.23 -10.99
N ASP A 322 3.85 -22.33 -11.75
CA ASP A 322 2.81 -22.64 -12.74
C ASP A 322 1.57 -23.33 -12.14
N ASN A 323 1.34 -23.17 -10.84
CA ASN A 323 0.08 -23.56 -10.24
C ASN A 323 -0.98 -22.52 -10.57
N VAL A 324 -2.19 -22.98 -10.89
CA VAL A 324 -3.29 -22.12 -11.35
C VAL A 324 -4.48 -22.24 -10.40
N MET A 325 -4.93 -21.11 -9.89
CA MET A 325 -6.17 -20.95 -9.16
C MET A 325 -7.23 -20.37 -10.09
N THR A 326 -8.41 -20.98 -10.15
CA THR A 326 -9.50 -20.56 -11.04
C THR A 326 -10.70 -20.07 -10.23
N PHE A 327 -11.21 -18.91 -10.59
CA PHE A 327 -12.36 -18.26 -9.99
C PHE A 327 -13.45 -17.99 -11.03
N PRO A 328 -14.74 -17.92 -10.64
CA PRO A 328 -15.78 -17.40 -11.50
C PRO A 328 -15.48 -15.94 -11.92
N LEU A 329 -16.13 -15.48 -12.98
CA LEU A 329 -16.13 -14.05 -13.29
C LEU A 329 -16.79 -13.25 -12.16
N VAL A 330 -16.14 -12.16 -11.76
CA VAL A 330 -16.78 -11.15 -10.92
C VAL A 330 -17.58 -10.25 -11.85
N SER A 331 -18.90 -10.45 -11.90
CA SER A 331 -19.81 -9.79 -12.84
C SER A 331 -19.97 -8.31 -12.58
N ASP A 332 -20.04 -7.94 -11.29
CA ASP A 332 -20.29 -6.57 -10.88
C ASP A 332 -19.09 -5.66 -11.16
N THR A 333 -19.37 -4.39 -11.35
CA THR A 333 -18.34 -3.35 -11.48
C THR A 333 -18.48 -2.42 -10.27
N PRO A 334 -17.41 -2.19 -9.52
CA PRO A 334 -17.45 -1.28 -8.38
C PRO A 334 -17.68 0.16 -8.86
N THR A 335 -18.34 0.97 -8.03
CA THR A 335 -18.67 2.39 -8.27
C THR A 335 -18.21 3.24 -7.09
N GLU A 336 -18.24 4.56 -7.22
CA GLU A 336 -17.91 5.47 -6.11
C GLU A 336 -18.83 5.25 -4.89
N ASP A 337 -20.13 4.95 -5.12
CA ASP A 337 -21.09 4.68 -4.05
C ASP A 337 -20.96 3.27 -3.47
N ALA A 338 -20.42 2.31 -4.24
CA ALA A 338 -20.19 0.92 -3.86
C ALA A 338 -18.77 0.51 -4.35
N PRO A 339 -17.72 0.90 -3.62
CA PRO A 339 -16.33 0.74 -4.07
C PRO A 339 -15.83 -0.71 -4.09
N GLU A 340 -16.61 -1.65 -3.58
CA GLU A 340 -16.29 -3.08 -3.57
C GLU A 340 -17.46 -3.89 -4.14
N THR A 341 -17.13 -4.94 -4.91
CA THR A 341 -18.12 -5.91 -5.39
C THR A 341 -18.33 -7.03 -4.39
N GLY A 342 -19.34 -7.87 -4.65
CA GLY A 342 -19.44 -9.18 -4.00
C GLY A 342 -18.21 -10.05 -4.29
N LYS A 343 -17.87 -10.89 -3.32
CA LYS A 343 -16.78 -11.88 -3.44
C LYS A 343 -17.24 -13.12 -4.19
N VAL A 344 -16.32 -13.75 -4.93
CA VAL A 344 -16.49 -15.08 -5.51
C VAL A 344 -15.52 -16.07 -4.89
N LEU A 345 -15.96 -17.31 -4.69
CA LEU A 345 -15.16 -18.38 -4.12
C LEU A 345 -14.32 -19.07 -5.22
N ILE A 346 -13.13 -19.54 -4.85
CA ILE A 346 -12.32 -20.39 -5.73
C ILE A 346 -13.11 -21.61 -6.20
N GLN A 347 -12.92 -21.99 -7.47
CA GLN A 347 -13.55 -23.18 -8.05
C GLN A 347 -12.56 -24.33 -8.26
N LYS A 348 -11.30 -24.00 -8.55
CA LYS A 348 -10.30 -25.01 -8.88
C LYS A 348 -8.89 -24.55 -8.51
N ILE A 349 -8.09 -25.51 -8.06
CA ILE A 349 -6.63 -25.40 -7.91
C ILE A 349 -6.01 -26.46 -8.80
N GLN A 350 -5.07 -26.08 -9.65
CA GLN A 350 -4.39 -26.98 -10.56
C GLN A 350 -2.87 -26.82 -10.41
N ASP A 351 -2.13 -27.93 -10.35
CA ASP A 351 -0.66 -27.89 -10.35
C ASP A 351 -0.09 -27.77 -11.78
N ALA A 352 1.21 -27.55 -11.88
CA ALA A 352 1.93 -27.39 -13.16
C ALA A 352 1.85 -28.60 -14.11
N VAL A 353 1.47 -29.77 -13.61
CA VAL A 353 1.34 -30.99 -14.43
C VAL A 353 -0.11 -31.35 -14.74
N GLY A 354 -1.05 -30.50 -14.34
CA GLY A 354 -2.47 -30.61 -14.70
C GLY A 354 -3.31 -31.44 -13.74
N ASN A 355 -2.80 -31.82 -12.56
CA ASN A 355 -3.64 -32.38 -11.50
C ASN A 355 -4.47 -31.28 -10.86
N GLU A 356 -5.72 -31.55 -10.50
CA GLU A 356 -6.63 -30.53 -10.03
C GLU A 356 -7.43 -30.93 -8.80
N VAL A 357 -7.77 -29.94 -8.00
CA VAL A 357 -8.74 -30.01 -6.91
C VAL A 357 -9.88 -29.08 -7.24
N THR A 358 -11.11 -29.58 -7.20
CA THR A 358 -12.31 -28.78 -7.47
C THR A 358 -13.03 -28.46 -6.18
N VAL A 359 -13.41 -27.18 -6.02
CA VAL A 359 -14.23 -26.66 -4.91
C VAL A 359 -15.60 -26.30 -5.44
N THR A 360 -16.65 -26.92 -4.88
CA THR A 360 -18.03 -26.63 -5.26
C THR A 360 -18.71 -25.85 -4.15
N ALA A 361 -19.30 -24.71 -4.51
CA ALA A 361 -20.07 -23.88 -3.57
C ALA A 361 -21.51 -24.41 -3.36
N VAL A 362 -22.12 -24.03 -2.25
CA VAL A 362 -23.55 -24.25 -2.00
C VAL A 362 -24.36 -23.32 -2.91
N ALA A 363 -25.39 -23.83 -3.59
CA ALA A 363 -26.14 -23.11 -4.63
C ALA A 363 -26.70 -21.75 -4.15
N ASP A 364 -27.26 -21.69 -2.94
CA ASP A 364 -27.88 -20.48 -2.38
C ASP A 364 -26.96 -19.71 -1.41
N SER A 365 -25.67 -20.11 -1.33
CA SER A 365 -24.69 -19.51 -0.46
C SER A 365 -23.30 -19.62 -1.10
N PRO A 366 -22.99 -18.77 -2.09
CA PRO A 366 -21.84 -18.95 -3.00
C PRO A 366 -20.46 -18.89 -2.34
N LEU A 367 -20.37 -18.45 -1.09
CA LEU A 367 -19.12 -18.44 -0.32
C LEU A 367 -18.99 -19.65 0.62
N LYS A 368 -20.04 -20.50 0.72
CA LYS A 368 -19.99 -21.73 1.53
C LYS A 368 -19.61 -22.91 0.65
N ILE A 369 -18.68 -23.72 1.12
CA ILE A 369 -18.21 -24.91 0.41
C ILE A 369 -19.19 -26.08 0.65
N ALA A 370 -19.69 -26.66 -0.44
CA ALA A 370 -20.53 -27.87 -0.43
C ALA A 370 -19.68 -29.13 -0.49
N SER A 371 -18.67 -29.15 -1.36
CA SER A 371 -17.77 -30.28 -1.52
C SER A 371 -16.41 -29.88 -2.08
N VAL A 372 -15.43 -30.71 -1.83
CA VAL A 372 -14.08 -30.65 -2.40
C VAL A 372 -13.76 -32.02 -3.00
N THR A 373 -13.30 -32.02 -4.25
CA THR A 373 -13.00 -33.25 -4.98
C THR A 373 -11.58 -33.19 -5.54
N ASP A 374 -10.77 -34.19 -5.26
CA ASP A 374 -9.47 -34.39 -5.89
C ASP A 374 -9.63 -35.02 -7.27
N GLY A 375 -8.71 -34.72 -8.18
CA GLY A 375 -8.71 -35.24 -9.54
C GLY A 375 -8.09 -36.63 -9.72
#